data_b2eb6987528832b27d06fa3b3a25f114
#
_entry.id   b2eb6987528832b27d06fa3b3a25f114
#
_cell.length_a   1.000
_cell.length_b   1.000
_cell.length_c   1.000
_cell.angle_alpha   90.00
_cell.angle_beta   90.00
_cell.angle_gamma   90.00
#
_symmetry.space_group_name_H-M   'P 1'
#
loop_
_entity.id
_entity.type
_entity.pdbx_description
1 polymer ?
#
loop_
_entity_poly.entity_id
_entity_poly.type
_entity_poly.pdbx_seq_one_letter_code
_entity_poly.pdbx_strand_id
1 'polypeptide(L)'
;MSSIASAEGMFSPVFTDIITAFGKVFQSVTDGKEIEDMKAPGIVKSGWQEVQAAADRYYRPGEFTTFAGFEFTSQPDYGNLHRVVLFRSSRRPELPFGAMDSTNPEDLWAWLDASRDEGMDGLAIPHNSNLSDGLMFQLTDFDGNPITSEYAQTRMRNEPIVEMTQVKGTSDTHPALSPNDEFAGFE
;
A
#
# COMPACT_ATOMS: atom_id res chain seq x y z
N MET A 1 39.99 -14.76 33.50
CA MET A 1 38.55 -14.59 33.69
C MET A 1 38.14 -13.34 32.90
N SER A 2 37.67 -13.53 31.69
CA SER A 2 37.17 -12.45 30.84
C SER A 2 35.72 -12.16 31.23
N SER A 3 35.46 -10.97 31.72
CA SER A 3 34.10 -10.49 31.96
C SER A 3 33.40 -10.30 30.61
N ILE A 4 32.40 -11.13 30.37
CA ILE A 4 31.43 -10.89 29.32
C ILE A 4 30.65 -9.64 29.78
N ALA A 5 30.91 -8.49 29.13
CA ALA A 5 30.10 -7.31 29.32
C ALA A 5 28.67 -7.66 28.88
N SER A 6 27.73 -7.52 29.79
CA SER A 6 26.30 -7.73 29.54
C SER A 6 25.82 -6.80 28.43
N ALA A 7 25.05 -7.31 27.50
CA ALA A 7 24.50 -6.58 26.37
C ALA A 7 23.49 -5.46 26.76
N GLU A 8 23.32 -5.19 28.04
CA GLU A 8 22.34 -4.26 28.60
C GLU A 8 22.62 -2.76 28.37
N GLY A 9 23.69 -2.42 27.66
CA GLY A 9 24.03 -1.02 27.35
C GLY A 9 24.09 -0.65 25.87
N MET A 10 23.71 -1.55 24.95
CA MET A 10 24.00 -1.38 23.53
C MET A 10 22.95 -0.61 22.73
N PHE A 11 21.79 -0.35 23.28
CA PHE A 11 20.73 0.39 22.58
C PHE A 11 20.21 1.55 23.41
N SER A 12 20.09 2.72 22.77
CA SER A 12 19.46 3.88 23.43
C SER A 12 17.97 3.57 23.71
N PRO A 13 17.35 4.18 24.74
CA PRO A 13 15.91 4.03 25.00
C PRO A 13 15.06 4.27 23.76
N VAL A 14 15.41 5.28 22.95
CA VAL A 14 14.74 5.60 21.69
C VAL A 14 14.78 4.43 20.70
N PHE A 15 15.91 3.73 20.60
CA PHE A 15 16.02 2.56 19.72
C PHE A 15 15.16 1.39 20.20
N THR A 16 15.11 1.16 21.50
CA THR A 16 14.24 0.13 22.10
C THR A 16 12.77 0.45 21.87
N ASP A 17 12.37 1.72 21.99
CA ASP A 17 11.01 2.17 21.74
C ASP A 17 10.61 1.98 20.26
N ILE A 18 11.53 2.30 19.35
CA ILE A 18 11.32 2.08 17.89
C ILE A 18 11.12 0.59 17.59
N ILE A 19 11.99 -0.27 18.10
CA ILE A 19 11.87 -1.74 17.88
C ILE A 19 10.58 -2.29 18.49
N THR A 20 10.19 -1.80 19.67
CA THR A 20 8.94 -2.21 20.32
C THR A 20 7.73 -1.76 19.52
N ALA A 21 7.73 -0.51 19.03
CA ALA A 21 6.67 0.01 18.17
C ALA A 21 6.57 -0.78 16.86
N PHE A 22 7.71 -1.04 16.21
CA PHE A 22 7.76 -1.85 14.98
C PHE A 22 7.27 -3.28 15.22
N GLY A 23 7.64 -3.91 16.35
CA GLY A 23 7.14 -5.23 16.73
C GLY A 23 5.61 -5.27 16.91
N LYS A 24 5.02 -4.23 17.49
CA LYS A 24 3.55 -4.09 17.61
C LYS A 24 2.89 -3.96 16.23
N VAL A 25 3.44 -3.11 15.35
CA VAL A 25 2.95 -2.96 13.98
C VAL A 25 3.01 -4.28 13.22
N PHE A 26 4.14 -4.99 13.31
CA PHE A 26 4.30 -6.30 12.69
C PHE A 26 3.28 -7.31 13.19
N GLN A 27 3.08 -7.41 14.51
CA GLN A 27 2.05 -8.28 15.11
C GLN A 27 0.63 -7.89 14.68
N SER A 28 0.36 -6.60 14.51
CA SER A 28 -0.94 -6.15 14.02
C SER A 28 -1.20 -6.65 12.61
N VAL A 29 -0.20 -6.57 11.74
CA VAL A 29 -0.30 -7.04 10.34
C VAL A 29 -0.42 -8.57 10.28
N THR A 30 0.36 -9.31 11.07
CA THR A 30 0.40 -10.79 11.01
C THR A 30 -0.76 -11.47 11.74
N ASP A 31 -1.17 -10.93 12.88
CA ASP A 31 -2.15 -11.56 13.77
C ASP A 31 -3.53 -10.90 13.69
N GLY A 32 -3.70 -9.86 12.88
CA GLY A 32 -4.92 -9.06 12.77
C GLY A 32 -5.27 -8.33 14.07
N LYS A 33 -4.29 -8.13 14.98
CA LYS A 33 -4.51 -7.41 16.24
C LYS A 33 -4.54 -5.92 15.99
N GLU A 34 -5.66 -5.32 16.34
CA GLU A 34 -5.79 -3.86 16.28
C GLU A 34 -4.85 -3.17 17.28
N ILE A 35 -4.13 -2.15 16.82
CA ILE A 35 -3.39 -1.24 17.68
C ILE A 35 -4.26 0.02 17.82
N GLU A 36 -4.94 0.17 18.97
CA GLU A 36 -5.84 1.31 19.22
C GLU A 36 -5.19 2.66 18.94
N ASP A 37 -3.92 2.82 19.32
CA ASP A 37 -3.18 4.06 19.10
C ASP A 37 -3.00 4.40 17.61
N MET A 38 -2.90 3.39 16.74
CA MET A 38 -2.76 3.61 15.29
C MET A 38 -4.08 3.98 14.61
N LYS A 39 -5.21 3.65 15.22
CA LYS A 39 -6.55 4.08 14.77
C LYS A 39 -6.94 5.45 15.29
N ALA A 40 -6.17 6.06 16.19
CA ALA A 40 -6.49 7.37 16.71
C ALA A 40 -6.53 8.39 15.56
N PRO A 41 -7.71 8.94 15.20
CA PRO A 41 -7.85 9.80 14.02
C PRO A 41 -6.91 11.00 14.04
N GLY A 42 -6.56 11.49 15.22
CA GLY A 42 -5.60 12.59 15.40
C GLY A 42 -4.17 12.22 14.98
N ILE A 43 -3.73 10.99 15.26
CA ILE A 43 -2.38 10.52 14.87
C ILE A 43 -2.31 10.29 13.37
N VAL A 44 -3.30 9.60 12.80
CA VAL A 44 -3.38 9.36 11.35
C VAL A 44 -3.44 10.68 10.60
N LYS A 45 -4.29 11.62 11.04
CA LYS A 45 -4.43 12.95 10.46
C LYS A 45 -3.11 13.74 10.51
N SER A 46 -2.45 13.79 11.67
CA SER A 46 -1.19 14.55 11.81
C SER A 46 -0.08 13.94 10.94
N GLY A 47 0.07 12.62 10.90
CA GLY A 47 1.03 11.94 10.03
C GLY A 47 0.76 12.20 8.55
N TRP A 48 -0.49 12.15 8.14
CA TRP A 48 -0.88 12.45 6.77
C TRP A 48 -0.63 13.92 6.40
N GLN A 49 -0.90 14.85 7.30
CA GLN A 49 -0.58 16.27 7.11
C GLN A 49 0.93 16.52 6.94
N GLU A 50 1.78 15.83 7.71
CA GLU A 50 3.24 15.92 7.54
C GLU A 50 3.69 15.39 6.17
N VAL A 51 3.15 14.29 5.68
CA VAL A 51 3.43 13.75 4.34
C VAL A 51 3.03 14.77 3.26
N GLN A 52 1.84 15.36 3.37
CA GLN A 52 1.37 16.37 2.44
C GLN A 52 2.27 17.62 2.45
N ALA A 53 2.59 18.12 3.64
CA ALA A 53 3.45 19.29 3.81
C ALA A 53 4.87 19.04 3.27
N ALA A 54 5.42 17.84 3.45
CA ALA A 54 6.71 17.46 2.89
C ALA A 54 6.66 17.43 1.35
N ALA A 55 5.63 16.82 0.76
CA ALA A 55 5.47 16.81 -0.69
C ALA A 55 5.39 18.25 -1.25
N ASP A 56 4.57 19.11 -0.67
CA ASP A 56 4.41 20.49 -1.13
C ASP A 56 5.68 21.33 -0.98
N ARG A 57 6.42 21.11 0.12
CA ARG A 57 7.70 21.83 0.40
C ARG A 57 8.75 21.57 -0.68
N TYR A 58 8.84 20.35 -1.17
CA TYR A 58 9.87 19.94 -2.13
C TYR A 58 9.42 19.98 -3.58
N TYR A 59 8.14 20.25 -3.84
CA TYR A 59 7.64 20.38 -5.21
C TYR A 59 8.21 21.61 -5.91
N ARG A 60 8.95 21.38 -6.98
CA ARG A 60 9.54 22.44 -7.84
C ARG A 60 9.19 22.15 -9.28
N PRO A 61 8.19 22.84 -9.85
CA PRO A 61 7.76 22.61 -11.22
C PRO A 61 8.91 22.70 -12.23
N GLY A 62 9.07 21.64 -13.03
CA GLY A 62 10.14 21.55 -14.04
C GLY A 62 11.51 21.09 -13.51
N GLU A 63 11.71 21.03 -12.20
CA GLU A 63 12.97 20.60 -11.59
C GLU A 63 12.80 19.30 -10.77
N PHE A 64 11.81 19.27 -9.86
CA PHE A 64 11.58 18.15 -8.98
C PHE A 64 10.07 17.98 -8.73
N THR A 65 9.52 16.86 -9.18
CA THR A 65 8.10 16.52 -9.00
C THR A 65 7.94 15.64 -7.76
N THR A 66 7.00 16.02 -6.89
CA THR A 66 6.61 15.26 -5.72
C THR A 66 5.12 14.98 -5.74
N PHE A 67 4.74 13.86 -5.16
CA PHE A 67 3.34 13.49 -4.93
C PHE A 67 3.14 13.17 -3.45
N ALA A 68 2.05 13.63 -2.86
CA ALA A 68 1.64 13.10 -1.58
C ALA A 68 0.95 11.76 -1.81
N GLY A 69 1.31 10.77 -1.03
CA GLY A 69 0.76 9.43 -1.15
C GLY A 69 0.86 8.63 0.14
N PHE A 70 0.18 7.50 0.14
CA PHE A 70 0.22 6.52 1.22
C PHE A 70 0.12 5.11 0.65
N GLU A 71 0.40 4.12 1.46
CA GLU A 71 0.22 2.72 1.10
C GLU A 71 -1.08 2.17 1.69
N PHE A 72 -1.94 1.65 0.81
CA PHE A 72 -3.07 0.81 1.18
C PHE A 72 -2.56 -0.63 1.33
N THR A 73 -2.33 -1.06 2.58
CA THR A 73 -1.67 -2.32 2.93
C THR A 73 -2.70 -3.40 3.26
N SER A 74 -3.49 -3.83 2.29
CA SER A 74 -4.48 -4.90 2.46
C SER A 74 -3.84 -6.27 2.26
N GLN A 75 -4.14 -7.22 3.17
CA GLN A 75 -3.61 -8.58 3.18
C GLN A 75 -4.66 -9.63 3.57
N PRO A 76 -5.78 -9.75 2.83
CA PRO A 76 -6.75 -10.80 3.13
C PRO A 76 -6.10 -12.18 2.92
N ASP A 77 -6.31 -13.08 3.87
CA ASP A 77 -5.79 -14.46 3.83
C ASP A 77 -4.27 -14.53 3.52
N TYR A 78 -3.49 -13.55 4.01
CA TYR A 78 -2.05 -13.38 3.76
C TYR A 78 -1.68 -13.05 2.30
N GLY A 79 -2.63 -12.89 1.40
CA GLY A 79 -2.41 -12.45 0.02
C GLY A 79 -2.15 -10.95 -0.06
N ASN A 80 -1.06 -10.56 -0.71
CA ASN A 80 -0.69 -9.15 -0.85
C ASN A 80 -1.62 -8.44 -1.86
N LEU A 81 -2.47 -7.56 -1.36
CA LEU A 81 -3.30 -6.65 -2.16
C LEU A 81 -2.89 -5.18 -1.97
N HIS A 82 -1.59 -4.93 -1.78
CA HIS A 82 -1.05 -3.60 -1.53
C HIS A 82 -1.13 -2.67 -2.74
N ARG A 83 -1.42 -1.40 -2.49
CA ARG A 83 -1.43 -0.31 -3.48
C ARG A 83 -0.74 0.92 -2.92
N VAL A 84 0.14 1.52 -3.69
CA VAL A 84 0.55 2.91 -3.45
C VAL A 84 -0.54 3.82 -3.98
N VAL A 85 -1.08 4.68 -3.14
CA VAL A 85 -2.05 5.71 -3.53
C VAL A 85 -1.36 7.05 -3.64
N LEU A 86 -1.52 7.73 -4.77
CA LEU A 86 -0.89 9.02 -5.08
C LEU A 86 -1.94 10.06 -5.45
N PHE A 87 -1.73 11.30 -5.01
CA PHE A 87 -2.55 12.46 -5.39
C PHE A 87 -1.77 13.43 -6.26
N ARG A 88 -2.40 13.83 -7.37
CA ARG A 88 -1.80 14.71 -8.37
C ARG A 88 -1.71 16.16 -7.92
N SER A 89 -2.63 16.62 -7.09
CA SER A 89 -2.77 18.03 -6.72
C SER A 89 -2.58 18.27 -5.23
N SER A 90 -2.55 19.56 -4.83
CA SER A 90 -2.56 19.95 -3.42
C SER A 90 -3.93 19.80 -2.75
N ARG A 91 -5.01 19.60 -3.51
CA ARG A 91 -6.32 19.27 -2.96
C ARG A 91 -6.36 17.75 -2.69
N ARG A 92 -6.43 17.39 -1.44
CA ARG A 92 -6.27 16.00 -0.97
C ARG A 92 -7.25 15.72 0.15
N PRO A 93 -7.60 14.44 0.39
CA PRO A 93 -8.46 14.06 1.51
C PRO A 93 -7.84 14.46 2.86
N GLU A 94 -8.71 14.72 3.82
CA GLU A 94 -8.31 15.05 5.19
C GLU A 94 -7.67 13.85 5.92
N LEU A 95 -8.15 12.64 5.58
CA LEU A 95 -7.64 11.36 6.08
C LEU A 95 -7.39 10.42 4.91
N PRO A 96 -6.32 9.59 4.96
CA PRO A 96 -6.12 8.52 4.00
C PRO A 96 -7.14 7.40 4.25
N PHE A 97 -7.49 6.65 3.21
CA PHE A 97 -8.27 5.42 3.30
C PHE A 97 -7.34 4.22 3.38
N GLY A 98 -7.30 3.54 4.50
CA GLY A 98 -6.37 2.45 4.77
C GLY A 98 -7.06 1.08 4.85
N ALA A 99 -6.24 0.01 4.92
CA ALA A 99 -6.75 -1.36 5.10
C ALA A 99 -7.47 -1.58 6.44
N MET A 100 -7.38 -0.61 7.36
CA MET A 100 -8.18 -0.62 8.60
C MET A 100 -9.61 -0.10 8.39
N ASP A 101 -9.87 0.61 7.29
CA ASP A 101 -11.23 1.04 6.90
C ASP A 101 -11.92 -0.07 6.11
N SER A 102 -11.19 -0.71 5.18
CA SER A 102 -11.62 -1.91 4.45
C SER A 102 -10.42 -2.65 3.88
N THR A 103 -10.48 -3.98 3.85
CA THR A 103 -9.50 -4.82 3.15
C THR A 103 -9.83 -5.02 1.67
N ASN A 104 -11.02 -4.62 1.23
CA ASN A 104 -11.48 -4.73 -0.14
C ASN A 104 -10.92 -3.59 -1.00
N PRO A 105 -10.10 -3.85 -2.04
CA PRO A 105 -9.60 -2.83 -2.95
C PRO A 105 -10.69 -2.07 -3.72
N GLU A 106 -11.85 -2.65 -3.90
CA GLU A 106 -12.98 -2.02 -4.59
C GLU A 106 -13.57 -0.86 -3.77
N ASP A 107 -13.53 -0.96 -2.43
CA ASP A 107 -13.88 0.14 -1.54
C ASP A 107 -12.88 1.30 -1.63
N LEU A 108 -11.58 0.99 -1.82
CA LEU A 108 -10.58 2.01 -2.12
C LEU A 108 -10.89 2.73 -3.45
N TRP A 109 -11.32 1.99 -4.49
CA TRP A 109 -11.71 2.61 -5.77
C TRP A 109 -12.94 3.49 -5.62
N ALA A 110 -13.95 3.04 -4.88
CA ALA A 110 -15.14 3.83 -4.59
C ALA A 110 -14.79 5.14 -3.83
N TRP A 111 -13.88 5.05 -2.86
CA TRP A 111 -13.37 6.21 -2.14
C TRP A 111 -12.56 7.16 -3.04
N LEU A 112 -11.73 6.64 -3.96
CA LEU A 112 -11.00 7.44 -4.95
C LEU A 112 -11.95 8.15 -5.93
N ASP A 113 -12.99 7.45 -6.38
CA ASP A 113 -14.01 8.04 -7.26
C ASP A 113 -14.77 9.18 -6.55
N ALA A 114 -15.20 8.97 -5.31
CA ALA A 114 -15.82 10.02 -4.49
C ALA A 114 -14.87 11.20 -4.25
N SER A 115 -13.59 10.93 -4.02
CA SER A 115 -12.56 11.96 -3.88
C SER A 115 -12.41 12.79 -5.17
N ARG A 116 -12.48 12.18 -6.34
CA ARG A 116 -12.43 12.89 -7.64
C ARG A 116 -13.65 13.79 -7.85
N ASP A 117 -14.84 13.36 -7.44
CA ASP A 117 -16.05 14.18 -7.51
C ASP A 117 -15.92 15.46 -6.69
N GLU A 118 -15.09 15.42 -5.63
CA GLU A 118 -14.73 16.60 -4.84
C GLU A 118 -13.50 17.36 -5.39
N GLY A 119 -12.95 16.96 -6.52
CA GLY A 119 -11.80 17.58 -7.18
C GLY A 119 -10.44 17.16 -6.62
N MET A 120 -10.37 16.03 -5.92
CA MET A 120 -9.14 15.42 -5.41
C MET A 120 -8.71 14.30 -6.35
N ASP A 121 -7.81 14.57 -7.30
CA ASP A 121 -7.40 13.62 -8.32
C ASP A 121 -6.31 12.68 -7.80
N GLY A 122 -6.66 11.41 -7.64
CA GLY A 122 -5.79 10.36 -7.14
C GLY A 122 -5.87 9.08 -7.98
N LEU A 123 -4.84 8.25 -7.86
CA LEU A 123 -4.77 6.92 -8.44
C LEU A 123 -4.12 5.93 -7.46
N ALA A 124 -4.33 4.65 -7.69
CA ALA A 124 -3.69 3.57 -6.95
C ALA A 124 -2.78 2.76 -7.89
N ILE A 125 -1.67 2.28 -7.36
CA ILE A 125 -0.69 1.46 -8.09
C ILE A 125 -0.54 0.13 -7.36
N PRO A 126 -1.14 -0.96 -7.88
CA PRO A 126 -0.89 -2.30 -7.36
C PRO A 126 0.60 -2.65 -7.45
N HIS A 127 1.12 -3.27 -6.39
CA HIS A 127 2.50 -3.72 -6.36
C HIS A 127 2.66 -5.03 -5.59
N ASN A 128 3.78 -5.74 -5.82
CA ASN A 128 4.05 -7.07 -5.28
C ASN A 128 2.94 -8.10 -5.56
N SER A 129 2.39 -8.13 -6.75
CA SER A 129 1.39 -9.13 -7.12
C SER A 129 1.93 -10.57 -7.08
N ASN A 130 3.27 -10.74 -7.17
CA ASN A 130 3.96 -12.01 -6.96
C ASN A 130 3.76 -12.61 -5.56
N LEU A 131 3.32 -11.80 -4.58
CA LEU A 131 3.01 -12.23 -3.20
C LEU A 131 1.51 -12.27 -2.92
N SER A 132 0.67 -12.15 -3.95
CA SER A 132 -0.79 -12.06 -3.79
C SER A 132 -1.51 -13.40 -3.80
N ASP A 133 -0.81 -14.50 -4.06
CA ASP A 133 -1.43 -15.83 -4.29
C ASP A 133 -2.53 -15.80 -5.38
N GLY A 134 -2.32 -15.00 -6.42
CA GLY A 134 -3.27 -14.79 -7.52
C GLY A 134 -4.41 -13.80 -7.22
N LEU A 135 -4.55 -13.33 -5.99
CA LEU A 135 -5.66 -12.45 -5.58
C LEU A 135 -5.63 -11.08 -6.24
N MET A 136 -4.46 -10.58 -6.66
CA MET A 136 -4.33 -9.25 -7.25
C MET A 136 -5.06 -9.11 -8.60
N PHE A 137 -5.09 -10.18 -9.40
CA PHE A 137 -5.65 -10.19 -10.76
C PHE A 137 -6.62 -11.35 -10.98
N GLN A 138 -7.49 -11.61 -10.02
CA GLN A 138 -8.55 -12.61 -10.16
C GLN A 138 -9.54 -12.24 -11.28
N LEU A 139 -10.20 -13.27 -11.82
CA LEU A 139 -11.30 -13.12 -12.80
C LEU A 139 -12.66 -12.90 -12.12
N THR A 140 -12.64 -12.61 -10.83
CA THR A 140 -13.80 -12.29 -9.99
C THR A 140 -13.60 -10.98 -9.26
N ASP A 141 -14.69 -10.34 -8.85
CA ASP A 141 -14.65 -9.26 -7.89
C ASP A 141 -14.32 -9.79 -6.48
N PHE A 142 -14.27 -8.92 -5.51
CA PHE A 142 -13.93 -9.29 -4.12
C PHE A 142 -14.98 -10.21 -3.47
N ASP A 143 -16.23 -10.17 -3.94
CA ASP A 143 -17.32 -11.02 -3.49
C ASP A 143 -17.39 -12.38 -4.23
N GLY A 144 -16.50 -12.62 -5.19
CA GLY A 144 -16.43 -13.85 -5.98
C GLY A 144 -17.32 -13.88 -7.22
N ASN A 145 -17.94 -12.76 -7.62
CA ASN A 145 -18.71 -12.69 -8.84
C ASN A 145 -17.78 -12.47 -10.05
N PRO A 146 -18.11 -13.00 -11.26
CA PRO A 146 -17.32 -12.74 -12.44
C PRO A 146 -17.17 -11.24 -12.74
N ILE A 147 -15.96 -10.78 -13.09
CA ILE A 147 -15.72 -9.39 -13.47
C ILE A 147 -16.51 -9.01 -14.72
N THR A 148 -16.98 -7.78 -14.75
CA THR A 148 -17.75 -7.21 -15.86
C THR A 148 -16.94 -6.14 -16.59
N SER A 149 -17.44 -5.70 -17.75
CA SER A 149 -16.90 -4.53 -18.46
C SER A 149 -16.87 -3.26 -17.58
N GLU A 150 -17.88 -3.09 -16.75
CA GLU A 150 -18.00 -1.96 -15.84
C GLU A 150 -16.94 -2.03 -14.71
N TYR A 151 -16.77 -3.22 -14.12
CA TYR A 151 -15.68 -3.48 -13.19
C TYR A 151 -14.31 -3.13 -13.78
N ALA A 152 -14.06 -3.63 -15.01
CA ALA A 152 -12.79 -3.37 -15.70
C ALA A 152 -12.56 -1.86 -15.93
N GLN A 153 -13.59 -1.12 -16.33
CA GLN A 153 -13.51 0.33 -16.51
C GLN A 153 -13.25 1.07 -15.21
N THR A 154 -13.89 0.65 -14.11
CA THR A 154 -13.65 1.21 -12.78
C THR A 154 -12.22 0.95 -12.32
N ARG A 155 -11.74 -0.27 -12.50
CA ARG A 155 -10.35 -0.63 -12.18
C ARG A 155 -9.36 0.18 -13.01
N MET A 156 -9.50 0.23 -14.33
CA MET A 156 -8.61 0.99 -15.21
C MET A 156 -8.55 2.49 -14.86
N ARG A 157 -9.66 3.07 -14.40
CA ARG A 157 -9.70 4.46 -13.97
C ARG A 157 -8.92 4.68 -12.67
N ASN A 158 -8.97 3.72 -11.75
CA ASN A 158 -8.35 3.80 -10.43
C ASN A 158 -6.92 3.23 -10.39
N GLU A 159 -6.65 2.18 -11.17
CA GLU A 159 -5.37 1.47 -11.26
C GLU A 159 -4.87 1.46 -12.71
N PRO A 160 -4.48 2.63 -13.29
CA PRO A 160 -4.09 2.71 -14.69
C PRO A 160 -2.70 2.12 -14.99
N ILE A 161 -1.92 1.85 -13.96
CA ILE A 161 -0.57 1.28 -14.03
C ILE A 161 -0.36 0.26 -12.91
N VAL A 162 0.59 -0.63 -13.08
CA VAL A 162 0.99 -1.65 -12.11
C VAL A 162 2.51 -1.72 -12.03
N GLU A 163 3.03 -2.01 -10.84
CA GLU A 163 4.46 -2.28 -10.67
C GLU A 163 4.75 -3.72 -11.08
N MET A 164 5.73 -3.91 -11.97
CA MET A 164 6.11 -5.23 -12.46
C MET A 164 7.22 -5.86 -11.62
N THR A 165 8.18 -5.09 -11.11
CA THR A 165 9.33 -5.63 -10.39
C THR A 165 9.86 -4.68 -9.32
N GLN A 166 10.37 -5.24 -8.23
CA GLN A 166 11.07 -4.53 -7.16
C GLN A 166 12.02 -5.48 -6.40
N VAL A 167 12.69 -4.98 -5.35
CA VAL A 167 13.65 -5.78 -4.53
C VAL A 167 13.04 -7.02 -3.87
N LYS A 168 11.71 -7.06 -3.67
CA LYS A 168 10.98 -8.21 -3.12
C LYS A 168 10.57 -9.25 -4.17
N GLY A 169 10.91 -9.05 -5.43
CA GLY A 169 10.64 -9.96 -6.53
C GLY A 169 9.94 -9.31 -7.71
N THR A 170 9.76 -10.10 -8.76
CA THR A 170 9.07 -9.71 -9.98
C THR A 170 7.68 -10.32 -10.06
N SER A 171 6.76 -9.58 -10.66
CA SER A 171 5.41 -10.05 -11.00
C SER A 171 5.32 -10.57 -12.43
N ASP A 172 6.41 -10.48 -13.21
CA ASP A 172 6.51 -11.09 -14.52
C ASP A 172 6.51 -12.61 -14.42
N THR A 173 5.84 -13.25 -15.35
CA THR A 173 5.89 -14.71 -15.50
C THR A 173 7.19 -15.12 -16.17
N HIS A 174 7.63 -16.35 -15.90
CA HIS A 174 8.79 -16.94 -16.55
C HIS A 174 8.43 -18.33 -17.06
N PRO A 175 8.81 -18.72 -18.30
CA PRO A 175 8.42 -20.00 -18.89
C PRO A 175 8.72 -21.23 -18.03
N ALA A 176 9.77 -21.20 -17.25
CA ALA A 176 10.14 -22.30 -16.34
C ALA A 176 9.20 -22.42 -15.12
N LEU A 177 8.51 -21.33 -14.74
CA LEU A 177 7.58 -21.29 -13.61
C LEU A 177 6.12 -21.37 -14.07
N SER A 178 5.83 -20.87 -15.27
CA SER A 178 4.50 -20.83 -15.87
C SER A 178 4.49 -21.44 -17.26
N PRO A 179 4.74 -22.78 -17.38
CA PRO A 179 4.95 -23.42 -18.68
C PRO A 179 3.70 -23.46 -19.57
N ASN A 180 2.52 -23.19 -19.01
CA ASN A 180 1.24 -23.18 -19.72
C ASN A 180 0.74 -21.76 -20.04
N ASP A 181 1.53 -20.73 -19.69
CA ASP A 181 1.22 -19.34 -20.01
C ASP A 181 1.90 -18.96 -21.33
N GLU A 182 1.10 -18.70 -22.36
CA GLU A 182 1.58 -18.34 -23.70
C GLU A 182 2.35 -17.01 -23.72
N PHE A 183 2.18 -16.16 -22.71
CA PHE A 183 2.86 -14.87 -22.56
C PHE A 183 4.11 -14.92 -21.68
N ALA A 184 4.38 -16.06 -21.04
CA ALA A 184 5.53 -16.17 -20.11
C ALA A 184 6.91 -15.98 -20.76
N GLY A 185 7.00 -16.03 -22.08
CA GLY A 185 8.24 -15.84 -22.86
C GLY A 185 8.19 -14.61 -23.78
N PHE A 186 7.36 -13.63 -23.45
CA PHE A 186 7.09 -12.47 -24.31
C PHE A 186 8.21 -11.43 -24.34
N GLU A 187 9.20 -11.48 -23.47
CA GLU A 187 10.36 -10.56 -23.49
C GLU A 187 11.29 -10.79 -24.67
#